data_1470c907003427d81e3a5f9f2eb480c8
#
_entry.id   1470c907003427d81e3a5f9f2eb480c8
#
_cell.length_a   1.000
_cell.length_b   1.000
_cell.length_c   1.000
_cell.angle_alpha   90.00
_cell.angle_beta   90.00
_cell.angle_gamma   90.00
#
_symmetry.space_group_name_H-M   'P 1'
#
loop_
_entity.id
_entity.type
_entity.pdbx_description
1 polymer ?
#
loop_
_entity_poly.entity_id
_entity_poly.type
_entity_poly.pdbx_seq_one_letter_code
_entity_poly.pdbx_strand_id
1 'polypeptide(L)'
;MLKRIAARLPSRWQTELKRIHFARQINRGAFVTDEPEYEVLDRYVKRGDWVIDIGANVGHYTKRFSELVGPQGRIIAFEPVPTTFSILAANVELFACSNVSLINAAVSDHVDVVGMEIPTFSAGLANYY
;
A
#
# COMPACT_ATOMS: atom_id res chain seq x y z
N MET A 1 -15.27 9.72 17.74
CA MET A 1 -15.49 11.14 17.46
C MET A 1 -14.56 11.68 16.36
N LEU A 2 -13.26 11.52 16.45
CA LEU A 2 -12.27 11.96 15.41
C LEU A 2 -12.51 11.38 14.00
N LYS A 3 -12.84 10.09 13.86
CA LYS A 3 -13.14 9.47 12.55
C LYS A 3 -14.33 10.13 11.82
N ARG A 4 -15.35 10.58 12.57
CA ARG A 4 -16.53 11.25 11.99
C ARG A 4 -16.23 12.69 11.53
N ILE A 5 -15.27 13.35 12.14
CA ILE A 5 -14.81 14.71 11.76
C ILE A 5 -13.92 14.59 10.51
N ALA A 6 -13.01 13.62 10.47
CA ALA A 6 -12.17 13.36 9.31
C ALA A 6 -12.98 13.04 8.04
N ALA A 7 -14.10 12.32 8.17
CA ALA A 7 -14.99 11.99 7.06
C ALA A 7 -15.66 13.21 6.39
N ARG A 8 -15.72 14.36 7.07
CA ARG A 8 -16.32 15.62 6.55
C ARG A 8 -15.29 16.53 5.87
N LEU A 9 -14.02 16.19 5.94
CA LEU A 9 -12.97 16.97 5.31
C LEU A 9 -12.94 16.75 3.79
N PRO A 10 -12.49 17.72 2.99
CA PRO A 10 -12.22 17.52 1.57
C PRO A 10 -11.28 16.32 1.35
N SER A 11 -11.45 15.60 0.26
CA SER A 11 -10.70 14.35 -0.05
C SER A 11 -9.17 14.49 0.07
N ARG A 12 -8.63 15.63 -0.36
CA ARG A 12 -7.19 15.95 -0.22
C ARG A 12 -6.71 15.90 1.24
N TRP A 13 -7.52 16.41 2.18
CA TRP A 13 -7.17 16.41 3.61
C TRP A 13 -7.28 15.00 4.20
N GLN A 14 -8.26 14.22 3.76
CA GLN A 14 -8.38 12.81 4.16
C GLN A 14 -7.16 12.01 3.71
N THR A 15 -6.65 12.24 2.50
CA THR A 15 -5.44 11.60 1.98
C THR A 15 -4.21 11.98 2.82
N GLU A 16 -4.04 13.27 3.14
CA GLU A 16 -2.91 13.72 3.96
C GLU A 16 -2.97 13.15 5.39
N LEU A 17 -4.14 13.08 6.00
CA LEU A 17 -4.31 12.45 7.31
C LEU A 17 -3.94 10.96 7.28
N LYS A 18 -4.29 10.24 6.21
CA LYS A 18 -3.88 8.84 6.01
C LYS A 18 -2.37 8.72 5.87
N ARG A 19 -1.71 9.58 5.09
CA ARG A 19 -0.24 9.60 4.95
C ARG A 19 0.43 9.80 6.30
N ILE A 20 -0.02 10.78 7.08
CA ILE A 20 0.53 11.03 8.43
C ILE A 20 0.31 9.82 9.35
N HIS A 21 -0.86 9.20 9.29
CA HIS A 21 -1.18 8.02 10.07
C HIS A 21 -0.24 6.85 9.75
N PHE A 22 -0.10 6.50 8.46
CA PHE A 22 0.75 5.41 8.04
C PHE A 22 2.24 5.71 8.28
N ALA A 23 2.69 6.93 8.04
CA ALA A 23 4.06 7.33 8.37
C ALA A 23 4.39 7.10 9.85
N ARG A 24 3.46 7.43 10.76
CA ARG A 24 3.62 7.15 12.19
C ARG A 24 3.66 5.65 12.49
N GLN A 25 2.85 4.84 11.82
CA GLN A 25 2.89 3.39 11.97
C GLN A 25 4.22 2.81 11.48
N ILE A 26 4.71 3.23 10.31
CA ILE A 26 5.99 2.79 9.76
C ILE A 26 7.13 3.11 10.72
N ASN A 27 7.20 4.36 11.19
CA ASN A 27 8.26 4.80 12.11
C ASN A 27 8.23 4.10 13.48
N ARG A 28 7.07 3.58 13.88
CA ARG A 28 6.89 2.85 15.14
C ARG A 28 6.99 1.33 14.97
N GLY A 29 7.21 0.82 13.76
CA GLY A 29 7.19 -0.61 13.47
C GLY A 29 5.81 -1.27 13.58
N ALA A 30 4.74 -0.48 13.55
CA ALA A 30 3.35 -0.92 13.70
C ALA A 30 2.58 -0.95 12.36
N PHE A 31 3.27 -0.79 11.23
CA PHE A 31 2.68 -0.85 9.90
C PHE A 31 2.62 -2.31 9.42
N VAL A 32 1.66 -3.04 9.95
CA VAL A 32 1.41 -4.48 9.73
C VAL A 32 -0.07 -4.72 9.50
N THR A 33 -0.41 -5.90 9.00
CA THR A 33 -1.80 -6.37 8.88
C THR A 33 -2.02 -7.64 9.71
N ASP A 34 -3.25 -7.88 10.12
CA ASP A 34 -3.65 -9.05 10.94
C ASP A 34 -3.99 -10.27 10.06
N GLU A 35 -3.73 -10.23 8.76
CA GLU A 35 -4.00 -11.33 7.84
C GLU A 35 -3.05 -12.51 8.11
N PRO A 36 -3.58 -13.75 8.23
CA PRO A 36 -2.76 -14.93 8.57
C PRO A 36 -1.62 -15.19 7.60
N GLU A 37 -1.80 -14.87 6.31
CA GLU A 37 -0.80 -15.04 5.25
C GLU A 37 0.43 -14.16 5.48
N TYR A 38 0.23 -12.99 6.08
CA TYR A 38 1.31 -12.05 6.38
C TYR A 38 2.38 -12.63 7.31
N GLU A 39 1.94 -13.44 8.28
CA GLU A 39 2.83 -14.06 9.28
C GLU A 39 3.74 -15.14 8.70
N VAL A 40 3.34 -15.78 7.59
CA VAL A 40 4.06 -16.90 7.01
C VAL A 40 4.85 -16.57 5.75
N LEU A 41 4.92 -15.31 5.35
CA LEU A 41 5.59 -14.88 4.13
C LEU A 41 7.08 -15.27 4.07
N ASP A 42 7.76 -15.29 5.21
CA ASP A 42 9.18 -15.68 5.32
C ASP A 42 9.46 -17.14 4.93
N ARG A 43 8.41 -17.98 4.89
CA ARG A 43 8.51 -19.37 4.40
C ARG A 43 8.69 -19.42 2.88
N TYR A 44 8.12 -18.47 2.16
CA TYR A 44 8.04 -18.45 0.70
C TYR A 44 9.01 -17.44 0.06
N VAL A 45 9.27 -16.32 0.71
CA VAL A 45 10.10 -15.23 0.20
C VAL A 45 11.47 -15.23 0.87
N LYS A 46 12.53 -15.23 0.08
CA LYS A 46 13.91 -15.32 0.54
C LYS A 46 14.72 -14.08 0.13
N ARG A 47 15.87 -13.90 0.78
CA ARG A 47 16.80 -12.83 0.44
C ARG A 47 17.24 -12.94 -1.02
N GLY A 48 17.22 -11.81 -1.71
CA GLY A 48 17.59 -11.69 -3.13
C GLY A 48 16.46 -12.02 -4.11
N ASP A 49 15.30 -12.47 -3.63
CA ASP A 49 14.17 -12.76 -4.51
C ASP A 49 13.62 -11.50 -5.18
N TRP A 50 12.99 -11.73 -6.33
CA TRP A 50 12.14 -10.75 -7.00
C TRP A 50 10.68 -11.11 -6.73
N VAL A 51 9.91 -10.16 -6.22
CA VAL A 51 8.50 -10.35 -5.86
C VAL A 51 7.64 -9.36 -6.63
N ILE A 52 6.53 -9.84 -7.17
CA ILE A 52 5.48 -9.01 -7.77
C ILE A 52 4.33 -8.91 -6.76
N ASP A 53 4.00 -7.69 -6.36
CA ASP A 53 2.91 -7.36 -5.45
C ASP A 53 1.77 -6.74 -6.26
N ILE A 54 0.70 -7.50 -6.48
CA ILE A 54 -0.46 -7.07 -7.29
C ILE A 54 -1.58 -6.63 -6.37
N GLY A 55 -1.97 -5.36 -6.48
CA GLY A 55 -2.91 -4.74 -5.56
C GLY A 55 -2.23 -4.34 -4.23
N ALA A 56 -1.10 -3.67 -4.36
CA ALA A 56 -0.24 -3.32 -3.22
C ALA A 56 -0.93 -2.42 -2.17
N ASN A 57 -2.04 -1.79 -2.53
CA ASN A 57 -2.81 -0.90 -1.66
C ASN A 57 -1.90 0.16 -1.03
N VAL A 58 -1.92 0.33 0.28
CA VAL A 58 -1.05 1.29 0.99
C VAL A 58 0.34 0.74 1.32
N GLY A 59 0.61 -0.55 1.03
CA GLY A 59 1.94 -1.15 1.04
C GLY A 59 2.31 -1.98 2.26
N HIS A 60 1.36 -2.55 3.00
CA HIS A 60 1.69 -3.44 4.12
C HIS A 60 2.52 -4.64 3.67
N TYR A 61 2.03 -5.37 2.65
CA TYR A 61 2.75 -6.49 2.04
C TYR A 61 4.02 -6.04 1.36
N THR A 62 3.96 -4.95 0.58
CA THR A 62 5.14 -4.35 -0.10
C THR A 62 6.28 -4.11 0.88
N LYS A 63 5.99 -3.54 2.07
CA LYS A 63 6.99 -3.32 3.11
C LYS A 63 7.59 -4.63 3.61
N ARG A 64 6.74 -5.60 3.93
CA ARG A 64 7.19 -6.91 4.43
C ARG A 64 8.04 -7.64 3.40
N PHE A 65 7.63 -7.66 2.13
CA PHE A 65 8.42 -8.21 1.04
C PHE A 65 9.78 -7.50 0.91
N SER A 66 9.78 -6.17 0.93
CA SER A 66 11.00 -5.36 0.86
C SER A 66 12.02 -5.75 1.93
N GLU A 67 11.56 -5.95 3.17
CA GLU A 67 12.38 -6.39 4.29
C GLU A 67 12.90 -7.83 4.12
N LEU A 68 12.04 -8.74 3.67
CA LEU A 68 12.40 -10.15 3.48
C LEU A 68 13.45 -10.35 2.38
N VAL A 69 13.24 -9.73 1.20
CA VAL A 69 14.17 -9.88 0.07
C VAL A 69 15.48 -9.11 0.29
N GLY A 70 15.45 -8.06 1.09
CA GLY A 70 16.60 -7.22 1.41
C GLY A 70 17.13 -6.40 0.23
N PRO A 71 18.30 -5.73 0.38
CA PRO A 71 18.79 -4.75 -0.60
C PRO A 71 19.19 -5.34 -1.96
N GLN A 72 19.41 -6.64 -2.05
CA GLN A 72 19.75 -7.33 -3.30
C GLN A 72 18.51 -7.89 -4.02
N GLY A 73 17.38 -7.98 -3.34
CA GLY A 73 16.09 -8.35 -3.94
C GLY A 73 15.36 -7.15 -4.54
N ARG A 74 14.23 -7.41 -5.16
CA ARG A 74 13.41 -6.39 -5.80
C ARG A 74 11.93 -6.65 -5.60
N ILE A 75 11.17 -5.60 -5.33
CA ILE A 75 9.71 -5.64 -5.36
C ILE A 75 9.22 -4.82 -6.55
N ILE A 76 8.26 -5.36 -7.29
CA ILE A 76 7.51 -4.64 -8.31
C ILE A 76 6.07 -4.59 -7.85
N ALA A 77 5.60 -3.43 -7.41
CA ALA A 77 4.29 -3.26 -6.81
C ALA A 77 3.33 -2.52 -7.74
N PHE A 78 2.17 -3.10 -7.96
CA PHE A 78 1.10 -2.56 -8.79
C PHE A 78 -0.05 -2.10 -7.90
N GLU A 79 -0.49 -0.86 -8.09
CA GLU A 79 -1.69 -0.31 -7.44
C GLU A 79 -2.44 0.56 -8.44
N PRO A 80 -3.66 0.17 -8.86
CA PRO A 80 -4.39 0.87 -9.91
C PRO A 80 -5.03 2.19 -9.45
N VAL A 81 -5.43 2.32 -8.19
CA VAL A 81 -6.17 3.50 -7.71
C VAL A 81 -5.21 4.66 -7.47
N PRO A 82 -5.28 5.78 -8.23
CA PRO A 82 -4.29 6.86 -8.14
C PRO A 82 -4.14 7.47 -6.74
N THR A 83 -5.23 7.63 -6.00
CA THR A 83 -5.19 8.18 -4.63
C THR A 83 -4.51 7.21 -3.66
N THR A 84 -4.78 5.92 -3.76
CA THR A 84 -4.13 4.87 -2.98
C THR A 84 -2.66 4.74 -3.37
N PHE A 85 -2.36 4.74 -4.67
CA PHE A 85 -0.99 4.74 -5.19
C PHE A 85 -0.17 5.92 -4.64
N SER A 86 -0.76 7.10 -4.52
CA SER A 86 -0.06 8.27 -3.96
C SER A 86 0.28 8.10 -2.48
N ILE A 87 -0.52 7.35 -1.73
CA ILE A 87 -0.23 6.99 -0.34
C ILE A 87 0.86 5.92 -0.29
N LEU A 88 0.74 4.89 -1.13
CA LEU A 88 1.75 3.83 -1.28
C LEU A 88 3.12 4.44 -1.58
N ALA A 89 3.22 5.35 -2.56
CA ALA A 89 4.47 6.01 -2.91
C ALA A 89 5.09 6.76 -1.73
N ALA A 90 4.27 7.52 -0.98
CA ALA A 90 4.74 8.21 0.22
C ALA A 90 5.21 7.25 1.33
N ASN A 91 4.55 6.10 1.47
CA ASN A 91 4.95 5.09 2.45
C ASN A 91 6.26 4.39 2.06
N VAL A 92 6.44 4.08 0.77
CA VAL A 92 7.65 3.41 0.25
C VAL A 92 8.92 4.24 0.47
N GLU A 93 8.83 5.57 0.39
CA GLU A 93 9.93 6.49 0.71
C GLU A 93 10.44 6.35 2.17
N LEU A 94 9.62 5.78 3.05
CA LEU A 94 9.95 5.56 4.45
C LEU A 94 10.47 4.14 4.73
N PHE A 95 10.52 3.26 3.73
CA PHE A 95 11.03 1.90 3.92
C PHE A 95 12.55 1.89 4.05
N ALA A 96 13.07 0.91 4.82
CA ALA A 96 14.49 0.81 5.09
C ALA A 96 15.33 0.44 3.85
N CYS A 97 14.73 -0.23 2.85
CA CYS A 97 15.40 -0.65 1.63
C CYS A 97 14.83 0.08 0.41
N SER A 98 15.72 0.61 -0.44
CA SER A 98 15.36 1.23 -1.72
C SER A 98 15.24 0.20 -2.84
N ASN A 99 14.42 -0.85 -2.63
CA ASN A 99 14.31 -2.00 -3.51
C ASN A 99 12.90 -2.18 -4.10
N VAL A 100 12.05 -1.15 -4.03
CA VAL A 100 10.67 -1.18 -4.52
C VAL A 100 10.53 -0.32 -5.78
N SER A 101 9.94 -0.92 -6.81
CA SER A 101 9.48 -0.21 -8.03
C SER A 101 7.95 -0.16 -8.02
N LEU A 102 7.39 1.03 -8.25
CA LEU A 102 5.95 1.27 -8.18
C LEU A 102 5.36 1.48 -9.57
N ILE A 103 4.21 0.87 -9.84
CA ILE A 103 3.47 1.00 -11.10
C ILE A 103 2.01 1.29 -10.80
N ASN A 104 1.53 2.47 -11.24
CA ASN A 104 0.13 2.84 -11.09
C ASN A 104 -0.69 2.26 -12.25
N ALA A 105 -0.97 0.97 -12.18
CA ALA A 105 -1.75 0.22 -13.15
C ALA A 105 -2.40 -1.00 -12.52
N ALA A 106 -3.48 -1.47 -13.12
CA ALA A 106 -4.02 -2.80 -12.89
C ALA A 106 -3.26 -3.82 -13.75
N VAL A 107 -3.13 -5.04 -13.26
CA VAL A 107 -2.59 -6.17 -14.04
C VAL A 107 -3.74 -6.89 -14.71
N SER A 108 -3.63 -7.12 -16.01
CA SER A 108 -4.63 -7.80 -16.85
C SER A 108 -3.95 -8.65 -17.91
N ASP A 109 -4.71 -9.46 -18.60
CA ASP A 109 -4.26 -10.30 -19.72
C ASP A 109 -4.18 -9.54 -21.06
N HIS A 110 -4.61 -8.29 -21.08
CA HIS A 110 -4.53 -7.40 -22.26
C HIS A 110 -4.32 -5.94 -21.83
N VAL A 111 -3.86 -5.12 -22.76
CA VAL A 111 -3.67 -3.68 -22.56
C VAL A 111 -4.96 -2.97 -22.89
N ASP A 112 -5.56 -2.33 -21.90
CA ASP A 112 -6.79 -1.54 -22.05
C ASP A 112 -6.83 -0.39 -21.01
N VAL A 113 -7.82 0.49 -21.17
CA VAL A 113 -8.16 1.51 -20.19
C VAL A 113 -9.55 1.19 -19.65
N VAL A 114 -9.60 0.85 -18.38
CA VAL A 114 -10.85 0.48 -17.69
C VAL A 114 -11.26 1.54 -16.68
N GLY A 115 -12.58 1.77 -16.56
CA GLY A 115 -13.13 2.57 -15.48
C GLY A 115 -13.12 1.77 -14.17
N MET A 116 -12.82 2.45 -13.07
CA MET A 116 -12.88 1.87 -11.74
C MET A 116 -13.78 2.74 -10.85
N GLU A 117 -14.75 2.10 -10.21
CA GLU A 117 -15.59 2.74 -9.21
C GLU A 117 -15.07 2.40 -7.80
N ILE A 118 -14.87 3.44 -7.00
CA ILE A 118 -14.48 3.27 -5.59
C ILE A 118 -15.76 3.44 -4.76
N PRO A 119 -16.24 2.38 -4.08
CA PRO A 119 -17.44 2.48 -3.27
C PRO A 119 -17.27 3.50 -2.13
N THR A 120 -18.23 4.39 -1.99
CA THR A 120 -18.33 5.28 -0.83
C THR A 120 -19.35 4.71 0.15
N PHE A 121 -18.92 4.44 1.38
CA PHE A 121 -19.81 3.98 2.43
C PHE A 121 -20.49 5.17 3.14
N SER A 122 -21.65 4.92 3.73
CA SER A 122 -22.48 5.93 4.41
C SER A 122 -21.79 6.75 5.53
N ALA A 123 -20.55 6.40 5.90
CA ALA A 123 -19.73 7.15 6.82
C ALA A 123 -18.80 8.18 6.15
N GLY A 124 -18.85 8.34 4.80
CA GLY A 124 -18.02 9.30 4.06
C GLY A 124 -16.53 8.97 3.99
N LEU A 125 -16.13 7.80 4.44
CA LEU A 125 -14.78 7.27 4.28
C LEU A 125 -14.78 6.32 3.09
N ALA A 126 -14.00 6.62 2.06
CA ALA A 126 -13.72 5.65 1.01
C ALA A 126 -12.94 4.48 1.65
N ASN A 127 -13.50 3.27 1.59
CA ASN A 127 -12.74 2.07 1.91
C ASN A 127 -11.91 1.71 0.69
N TYR A 128 -10.60 1.63 0.90
CA TYR A 128 -9.61 1.21 -0.09
C TYR A 128 -9.15 -0.23 0.21
N TYR A 129 -10.12 -1.11 0.51
CA TYR A 129 -9.84 -2.52 0.70
C TYR A 129 -10.34 -3.29 -0.51
#